data_52707993705e581d5f7a87bcd2c647a8
#
_entry.id   52707993705e581d5f7a87bcd2c647a8
#
_cell.length_a   1.000
_cell.length_b   1.000
_cell.length_c   1.000
_cell.angle_alpha   90.00
_cell.angle_beta   90.00
_cell.angle_gamma   90.00
#
_symmetry.space_group_name_H-M   'P 1'
#
loop_
_entity.id
_entity.type
_entity.pdbx_description
1 polymer ?
#
loop_
_entity_poly.entity_id
_entity_poly.type
_entity_poly.pdbx_seq_one_letter_code
_entity_poly.pdbx_strand_id
1 'polypeptide(L)'
;PNDIAAVILEPVNYEEPKKNYLNEVKKLTRKYKALLIFDEICTGFRISLGGAQSYYKVIPDLACFGKAMGNGMPIAALVGKKKYMKDIGKIFFSGTFGGETLSLAASLAVIDKMQKFPVINHLWKYGNKLKTKINKLIKKYKLQKIIRLKGLPPWTLLQFNNFKNFTRH
;
A
#
# COMPACT_ATOMS: atom_id res chain seq x y z
N PRO A 1 -0.75 -28.76 6.74
CA PRO A 1 -2.02 -28.65 6.03
C PRO A 1 -1.77 -27.99 4.68
N ASN A 2 -2.13 -28.69 3.61
CA ASN A 2 -1.92 -28.20 2.24
C ASN A 2 -3.15 -27.46 1.69
N ASP A 3 -3.98 -26.91 2.58
CA ASP A 3 -5.30 -26.37 2.27
C ASP A 3 -5.31 -24.85 2.07
N ILE A 4 -4.15 -24.19 2.26
CA ILE A 4 -4.03 -22.74 2.09
C ILE A 4 -3.42 -22.43 0.74
N ALA A 5 -4.23 -21.88 -0.17
CA ALA A 5 -3.78 -21.50 -1.51
C ALA A 5 -2.91 -20.24 -1.50
N ALA A 6 -3.25 -19.26 -0.68
CA ALA A 6 -2.57 -17.98 -0.64
C ALA A 6 -2.71 -17.28 0.73
N VAL A 7 -1.76 -16.40 1.01
CA VAL A 7 -1.82 -15.41 2.08
C VAL A 7 -1.79 -14.03 1.45
N ILE A 8 -2.83 -13.24 1.65
CA ILE A 8 -2.91 -11.84 1.21
C ILE A 8 -2.80 -10.91 2.41
N LEU A 9 -2.00 -9.86 2.30
CA LEU A 9 -1.86 -8.84 3.33
C LEU A 9 -1.43 -7.49 2.75
N GLU A 10 -1.79 -6.41 3.43
CA GLU A 10 -1.16 -5.11 3.23
C GLU A 10 0.26 -5.17 3.85
N PRO A 11 1.35 -4.96 3.07
CA PRO A 11 2.71 -5.09 3.59
C PRO A 11 3.08 -4.05 4.64
N VAL A 12 2.41 -2.92 4.62
CA VAL A 12 2.40 -1.89 5.67
C VAL A 12 1.04 -1.20 5.66
N ASN A 13 0.58 -0.84 6.84
CA ASN A 13 -0.63 -0.04 7.04
C ASN A 13 -0.26 1.20 7.86
N TYR A 14 -1.02 1.56 8.88
CA TYR A 14 -0.70 2.66 9.82
C TYR A 14 0.37 2.29 10.86
N GLU A 15 0.83 1.07 10.88
CA GLU A 15 1.99 0.62 11.65
C GLU A 15 2.98 -0.08 10.72
N GLU A 16 4.26 0.23 10.90
CA GLU A 16 5.29 -0.46 10.15
C GLU A 16 5.41 -1.93 10.61
N PRO A 17 5.65 -2.86 9.69
CA PRO A 17 5.86 -4.25 10.06
C PRO A 17 7.10 -4.37 10.96
N LYS A 18 7.07 -5.27 11.94
CA LYS A 18 8.24 -5.59 12.75
C LYS A 18 9.39 -6.05 11.86
N LYS A 19 10.63 -5.80 12.33
CA LYS A 19 11.82 -6.22 11.60
C LYS A 19 11.71 -7.69 11.17
N ASN A 20 12.01 -7.94 9.90
CA ASN A 20 11.94 -9.26 9.24
C ASN A 20 10.53 -9.88 9.08
N TYR A 21 9.46 -9.29 9.60
CA TYR A 21 8.11 -9.87 9.53
C TYR A 21 7.72 -10.30 8.10
N LEU A 22 7.84 -9.42 7.12
CA LEU A 22 7.49 -9.72 5.72
C LEU A 22 8.36 -10.85 5.13
N ASN A 23 9.63 -10.92 5.51
CA ASN A 23 10.51 -12.00 5.09
C ASN A 23 10.11 -13.35 5.72
N GLU A 24 9.73 -13.35 7.00
CA GLU A 24 9.26 -14.56 7.67
C GLU A 24 7.93 -15.06 7.08
N VAL A 25 6.98 -14.16 6.80
CA VAL A 25 5.75 -14.51 6.09
C VAL A 25 6.08 -15.13 4.72
N LYS A 26 7.01 -14.53 3.96
CA LYS A 26 7.44 -15.07 2.66
C LYS A 26 8.11 -16.45 2.78
N LYS A 27 8.91 -16.70 3.81
CA LYS A 27 9.49 -18.03 4.08
C LYS A 27 8.40 -19.04 4.41
N LEU A 28 7.45 -18.63 5.25
CA LEU A 28 6.35 -19.49 5.68
C LEU A 28 5.46 -19.89 4.50
N THR A 29 5.04 -18.94 3.67
CA THR A 29 4.23 -19.24 2.48
C THR A 29 4.96 -20.19 1.52
N ARG A 30 6.26 -19.99 1.31
CA ARG A 30 7.08 -20.91 0.49
C ARG A 30 7.14 -22.32 1.09
N LYS A 31 7.33 -22.44 2.41
CA LYS A 31 7.37 -23.73 3.11
C LYS A 31 6.10 -24.53 2.88
N TYR A 32 4.94 -23.86 2.90
CA TYR A 32 3.63 -24.51 2.74
C TYR A 32 3.09 -24.44 1.31
N LYS A 33 3.92 -24.03 0.33
CA LYS A 33 3.55 -23.92 -1.10
C LYS A 33 2.35 -22.99 -1.36
N ALA A 34 2.05 -22.07 -0.43
CA ALA A 34 1.04 -21.04 -0.59
C ALA A 34 1.61 -19.82 -1.32
N LEU A 35 0.77 -19.07 -2.04
CA LEU A 35 1.18 -17.81 -2.66
C LEU A 35 1.26 -16.69 -1.62
N LEU A 36 2.23 -15.80 -1.76
CA LEU A 36 2.23 -14.52 -1.06
C LEU A 36 1.68 -13.43 -1.98
N ILE A 37 0.63 -12.75 -1.55
CA ILE A 37 -0.01 -11.65 -2.28
C ILE A 37 0.11 -10.39 -1.45
N PHE A 38 0.62 -9.30 -2.04
CA PHE A 38 0.61 -7.99 -1.39
C PHE A 38 -0.55 -7.15 -1.93
N ASP A 39 -1.37 -6.65 -1.01
CA ASP A 39 -2.30 -5.57 -1.31
C ASP A 39 -1.53 -4.24 -1.23
N GLU A 40 -1.14 -3.75 -2.40
CA GLU A 40 -0.41 -2.49 -2.58
C GLU A 40 -1.34 -1.35 -3.03
N ILE A 41 -2.66 -1.53 -2.86
CA ILE A 41 -3.63 -0.52 -3.32
C ILE A 41 -3.42 0.83 -2.62
N CYS A 42 -3.00 0.82 -1.35
CA CYS A 42 -2.68 2.04 -0.60
C CYS A 42 -1.21 2.43 -0.66
N THR A 43 -0.31 1.47 -0.81
CA THR A 43 1.14 1.65 -0.66
C THR A 43 1.86 1.85 -2.00
N GLY A 44 1.35 1.23 -3.07
CA GLY A 44 1.85 1.41 -4.41
C GLY A 44 1.78 2.86 -4.88
N PHE A 45 2.81 3.33 -5.58
CA PHE A 45 2.90 4.71 -6.09
C PHE A 45 2.80 5.79 -4.99
N ARG A 46 2.98 5.41 -3.73
CA ARG A 46 2.89 6.31 -2.57
C ARG A 46 4.16 6.30 -1.72
N ILE A 47 4.58 5.15 -1.22
CA ILE A 47 5.77 5.05 -0.37
C ILE A 47 7.05 4.83 -1.18
N SER A 48 6.91 4.16 -2.31
CA SER A 48 7.91 4.11 -3.40
C SER A 48 7.17 3.90 -4.72
N LEU A 49 7.84 4.08 -5.85
CA LEU A 49 7.25 3.84 -7.18
C LEU A 49 6.76 2.39 -7.32
N GLY A 50 7.56 1.42 -6.86
CA GLY A 50 7.20 0.00 -6.86
C GLY A 50 6.48 -0.47 -5.59
N GLY A 51 5.95 0.45 -4.76
CA GLY A 51 5.20 0.11 -3.56
C GLY A 51 6.05 -0.36 -2.37
N ALA A 52 5.38 -0.94 -1.38
CA ALA A 52 6.01 -1.46 -0.18
C ALA A 52 6.96 -2.62 -0.47
N GLN A 53 6.68 -3.44 -1.46
CA GLN A 53 7.57 -4.53 -1.89
C GLN A 53 8.95 -4.02 -2.27
N SER A 54 9.05 -2.88 -2.95
CA SER A 54 10.33 -2.25 -3.29
C SER A 54 10.97 -1.58 -2.07
N TYR A 55 10.18 -0.92 -1.23
CA TYR A 55 10.65 -0.24 -0.03
C TYR A 55 11.25 -1.22 0.99
N TYR A 56 10.53 -2.32 1.29
CA TYR A 56 10.98 -3.35 2.22
C TYR A 56 11.84 -4.44 1.57
N LYS A 57 12.06 -4.39 0.25
CA LYS A 57 12.85 -5.37 -0.52
C LYS A 57 12.32 -6.81 -0.37
N VAL A 58 11.00 -6.96 -0.28
CA VAL A 58 10.32 -8.25 -0.19
C VAL A 58 9.31 -8.37 -1.33
N ILE A 59 9.68 -9.09 -2.39
CA ILE A 59 8.84 -9.26 -3.56
C ILE A 59 7.86 -10.42 -3.33
N PRO A 60 6.53 -10.20 -3.43
CA PRO A 60 5.51 -11.24 -3.34
C PRO A 60 5.43 -12.10 -4.61
N ASP A 61 4.48 -13.04 -4.64
CA ASP A 61 4.15 -13.78 -5.86
C ASP A 61 3.20 -13.00 -6.76
N LEU A 62 2.23 -12.32 -6.16
CA LEU A 62 1.28 -11.41 -6.81
C LEU A 62 1.18 -10.11 -6.00
N ALA A 63 0.80 -9.03 -6.66
CA ALA A 63 0.50 -7.75 -6.01
C ALA A 63 -0.66 -7.03 -6.70
N CYS A 64 -1.53 -6.39 -5.90
CA CYS A 64 -2.64 -5.58 -6.37
C CYS A 64 -2.30 -4.10 -6.24
N PHE A 65 -2.49 -3.32 -7.30
CA PHE A 65 -2.29 -1.87 -7.32
C PHE A 65 -3.58 -1.15 -7.68
N GLY A 66 -3.72 0.11 -7.25
CA GLY A 66 -4.88 0.95 -7.54
C GLY A 66 -4.66 2.36 -7.02
N LYS A 67 -5.74 3.05 -6.65
CA LYS A 67 -5.73 4.40 -6.04
C LYS A 67 -4.73 5.37 -6.71
N ALA A 68 -3.54 5.55 -6.12
CA ALA A 68 -2.55 6.49 -6.61
C ALA A 68 -2.06 6.20 -8.03
N MET A 69 -2.14 4.95 -8.49
CA MET A 69 -1.81 4.56 -9.86
C MET A 69 -2.67 5.31 -10.90
N GLY A 70 -3.97 5.48 -10.62
CA GLY A 70 -4.88 6.22 -11.50
C GLY A 70 -5.12 7.67 -11.06
N ASN A 71 -4.67 8.02 -9.85
CA ASN A 71 -4.78 9.36 -9.24
C ASN A 71 -6.18 9.99 -9.36
N GLY A 72 -7.21 9.22 -9.04
CA GLY A 72 -8.63 9.60 -9.09
C GLY A 72 -9.43 8.88 -10.18
N MET A 73 -8.78 8.31 -11.18
CA MET A 73 -9.47 7.51 -12.20
C MET A 73 -9.64 6.05 -11.73
N PRO A 74 -10.75 5.39 -12.13
CA PRO A 74 -11.10 4.04 -11.67
C PRO A 74 -10.25 2.97 -12.38
N ILE A 75 -9.07 2.69 -11.86
CA ILE A 75 -8.18 1.66 -12.37
C ILE A 75 -7.58 0.84 -11.24
N ALA A 76 -7.46 -0.45 -11.47
CA ALA A 76 -6.71 -1.38 -10.64
C ALA A 76 -5.90 -2.33 -11.52
N ALA A 77 -4.81 -2.86 -11.00
CA ALA A 77 -3.99 -3.83 -11.70
C ALA A 77 -3.58 -4.96 -10.75
N LEU A 78 -3.68 -6.19 -11.25
CA LEU A 78 -3.04 -7.35 -10.67
C LEU A 78 -1.77 -7.64 -11.46
N VAL A 79 -0.65 -7.70 -10.77
CA VAL A 79 0.66 -8.02 -11.35
C VAL A 79 1.34 -9.15 -10.58
N GLY A 80 2.29 -9.83 -11.21
CA GLY A 80 3.01 -10.88 -10.51
C GLY A 80 3.90 -11.73 -11.39
N LYS A 81 4.36 -12.84 -10.84
CA LYS A 81 5.25 -13.76 -11.53
C LYS A 81 4.56 -14.40 -12.73
N LYS A 82 5.24 -14.39 -13.88
CA LYS A 82 4.74 -14.92 -15.15
C LYS A 82 4.10 -16.31 -15.01
N LYS A 83 4.68 -17.19 -14.19
CA LYS A 83 4.18 -18.55 -13.99
C LYS A 83 2.75 -18.62 -13.42
N TYR A 84 2.30 -17.60 -12.69
CA TYR A 84 0.95 -17.49 -12.17
C TYR A 84 0.06 -16.64 -13.09
N MET A 85 0.62 -15.54 -13.62
CA MET A 85 -0.14 -14.63 -14.49
C MET A 85 -0.59 -15.26 -15.83
N LYS A 86 0.13 -16.28 -16.33
CA LYS A 86 -0.28 -17.01 -17.55
C LYS A 86 -1.65 -17.69 -17.44
N ASP A 87 -2.12 -17.96 -16.23
CA ASP A 87 -3.39 -18.64 -16.00
C ASP A 87 -4.60 -17.67 -15.91
N ILE A 88 -4.36 -16.34 -15.91
CA ILE A 88 -5.43 -15.34 -15.89
C ILE A 88 -6.40 -15.50 -17.07
N GLY A 89 -5.91 -15.83 -18.25
CA GLY A 89 -6.76 -16.06 -19.41
C GLY A 89 -7.67 -17.29 -19.33
N LYS A 90 -7.49 -18.13 -18.30
CA LYS A 90 -8.30 -19.34 -18.06
C LYS A 90 -9.43 -19.12 -17.06
N ILE A 91 -9.45 -17.97 -16.40
CA ILE A 91 -10.47 -17.62 -15.41
C ILE A 91 -11.34 -16.49 -15.93
N PHE A 92 -12.59 -16.46 -15.49
CA PHE A 92 -13.45 -15.31 -15.75
C PHE A 92 -12.97 -14.14 -14.89
N PHE A 93 -12.46 -13.10 -15.56
CA PHE A 93 -12.03 -11.86 -14.94
C PHE A 93 -12.69 -10.69 -15.68
N SER A 94 -13.63 -10.03 -15.02
CA SER A 94 -14.37 -8.91 -15.59
C SER A 94 -14.62 -7.84 -14.53
N GLY A 95 -14.70 -6.60 -14.97
CA GLY A 95 -15.07 -5.45 -14.15
C GLY A 95 -15.64 -4.36 -15.03
N THR A 96 -16.55 -3.55 -14.48
CA THR A 96 -17.27 -2.49 -15.21
C THR A 96 -16.31 -1.55 -15.95
N PHE A 97 -15.18 -1.21 -15.33
CA PHE A 97 -14.16 -0.33 -15.91
C PHE A 97 -12.95 -1.10 -16.48
N GLY A 98 -13.12 -2.39 -16.78
CA GLY A 98 -12.05 -3.21 -17.37
C GLY A 98 -11.71 -2.71 -18.79
N GLY A 99 -10.48 -2.18 -18.96
CA GLY A 99 -10.02 -1.62 -20.23
C GLY A 99 -10.54 -0.21 -20.54
N GLU A 100 -11.09 0.52 -19.55
CA GLU A 100 -11.51 1.91 -19.73
C GLU A 100 -10.29 2.78 -20.08
N THR A 101 -10.34 3.42 -21.27
CA THR A 101 -9.17 4.02 -21.92
C THR A 101 -8.70 5.31 -21.24
N LEU A 102 -9.59 6.09 -20.64
CA LEU A 102 -9.23 7.33 -19.94
C LEU A 102 -8.44 7.00 -18.68
N SER A 103 -8.84 5.98 -17.91
CA SER A 103 -8.12 5.51 -16.73
C SER A 103 -6.76 4.92 -17.07
N LEU A 104 -6.65 4.21 -18.20
CA LEU A 104 -5.37 3.71 -18.70
C LEU A 104 -4.43 4.87 -19.07
N ALA A 105 -4.92 5.87 -19.79
CA ALA A 105 -4.15 7.06 -20.15
C ALA A 105 -3.70 7.85 -18.90
N ALA A 106 -4.59 8.02 -17.92
CA ALA A 106 -4.27 8.67 -16.64
C ALA A 106 -3.18 7.91 -15.89
N SER A 107 -3.28 6.58 -15.83
CA SER A 107 -2.26 5.74 -15.18
C SER A 107 -0.89 5.85 -15.85
N LEU A 108 -0.85 5.83 -17.19
CA LEU A 108 0.39 6.04 -17.93
C LEU A 108 1.01 7.41 -17.64
N ALA A 109 0.19 8.47 -17.61
CA ALA A 109 0.65 9.82 -17.28
C ALA A 109 1.19 9.93 -15.84
N VAL A 110 0.56 9.25 -14.88
CA VAL A 110 1.03 9.19 -13.49
C VAL A 110 2.39 8.49 -13.40
N ILE A 111 2.52 7.32 -14.04
CA ILE A 111 3.76 6.54 -14.03
C ILE A 111 4.90 7.34 -14.70
N ASP A 112 4.65 7.93 -15.86
CA ASP A 112 5.62 8.75 -16.59
C ASP A 112 6.09 9.94 -15.74
N LYS A 113 5.16 10.65 -15.10
CA LYS A 113 5.47 11.76 -14.19
C LYS A 113 6.32 11.30 -13.00
N MET A 114 5.99 10.17 -12.39
CA MET A 114 6.74 9.64 -11.24
C MET A 114 8.14 9.15 -11.61
N GLN A 115 8.34 8.69 -12.84
CA GLN A 115 9.66 8.31 -13.36
C GLN A 115 10.54 9.54 -13.68
N LYS A 116 9.93 10.60 -14.21
CA LYS A 116 10.66 11.82 -14.63
C LYS A 116 10.91 12.80 -13.48
N PHE A 117 10.08 12.82 -12.46
CA PHE A 117 10.14 13.78 -11.38
C PHE A 117 10.23 13.08 -10.00
N PRO A 118 10.86 13.71 -8.99
CA PRO A 118 11.05 13.14 -7.67
C PRO A 118 9.78 13.18 -6.80
N VAL A 119 8.64 12.71 -7.33
CA VAL A 119 7.33 12.77 -6.67
C VAL A 119 7.36 12.05 -5.33
N ILE A 120 7.92 10.84 -5.28
CA ILE A 120 8.03 10.06 -4.03
C ILE A 120 8.84 10.83 -2.98
N ASN A 121 9.99 11.40 -3.36
CA ASN A 121 10.80 12.19 -2.44
C ASN A 121 10.04 13.42 -1.91
N HIS A 122 9.23 14.07 -2.77
CA HIS A 122 8.36 15.16 -2.37
C HIS A 122 7.34 14.70 -1.31
N LEU A 123 6.65 13.59 -1.54
CA LEU A 123 5.68 13.02 -0.59
C LEU A 123 6.31 12.72 0.77
N TRP A 124 7.50 12.13 0.79
CA TRP A 124 8.24 11.86 2.02
C TRP A 124 8.64 13.16 2.75
N LYS A 125 9.22 14.12 2.04
CA LYS A 125 9.64 15.41 2.61
C LYS A 125 8.46 16.19 3.18
N TYR A 126 7.36 16.26 2.42
CA TYR A 126 6.16 16.98 2.83
C TYR A 126 5.46 16.30 4.00
N GLY A 127 5.34 14.98 3.96
CA GLY A 127 4.77 14.19 5.05
C GLY A 127 5.57 14.32 6.35
N ASN A 128 6.91 14.30 6.28
CA ASN A 128 7.77 14.55 7.44
C ASN A 128 7.55 15.96 8.02
N LYS A 129 7.48 16.98 7.15
CA LYS A 129 7.20 18.35 7.57
C LYS A 129 5.84 18.46 8.28
N LEU A 130 4.82 17.80 7.74
CA LEU A 130 3.48 17.75 8.34
C LEU A 130 3.50 17.07 9.71
N LYS A 131 4.09 15.85 9.79
CA LYS A 131 4.22 15.11 11.06
C LYS A 131 4.93 15.94 12.13
N THR A 132 6.02 16.60 11.77
CA THR A 132 6.78 17.45 12.69
C THR A 132 5.95 18.62 13.21
N LYS A 133 5.23 19.32 12.32
CA LYS A 133 4.37 20.44 12.72
C LYS A 133 3.21 20.01 13.63
N ILE A 134 2.52 18.92 13.27
CA ILE A 134 1.40 18.38 14.06
C ILE A 134 1.91 17.91 15.43
N ASN A 135 3.04 17.21 15.52
CA ASN A 135 3.61 16.78 16.78
C ASN A 135 4.00 17.97 17.68
N LYS A 136 4.49 19.09 17.11
CA LYS A 136 4.72 20.34 17.85
C LYS A 136 3.42 20.89 18.43
N LEU A 137 2.32 20.90 17.68
CA LEU A 137 1.01 21.35 18.17
C LEU A 137 0.47 20.42 19.26
N ILE A 138 0.54 19.09 19.05
CA ILE A 138 0.14 18.08 20.06
C ILE A 138 0.89 18.33 21.36
N LYS A 139 2.20 18.61 21.31
CA LYS A 139 3.02 18.93 22.48
C LYS A 139 2.63 20.27 23.11
N LYS A 140 2.48 21.33 22.29
CA LYS A 140 2.11 22.67 22.74
C LYS A 140 0.80 22.69 23.51
N TYR A 141 -0.20 21.94 23.03
CA TYR A 141 -1.53 21.87 23.65
C TYR A 141 -1.70 20.70 24.63
N LYS A 142 -0.61 20.00 24.99
CA LYS A 142 -0.62 18.89 25.96
C LYS A 142 -1.58 17.74 25.57
N LEU A 143 -1.74 17.48 24.27
CA LEU A 143 -2.68 16.49 23.72
C LEU A 143 -2.10 15.09 23.55
N GLN A 144 -0.89 14.80 24.03
CA GLN A 144 -0.16 13.52 23.79
C GLN A 144 -0.92 12.29 24.33
N LYS A 145 -1.75 12.48 25.37
CA LYS A 145 -2.60 11.40 25.91
C LYS A 145 -3.83 11.11 25.06
N ILE A 146 -4.24 12.07 24.22
CA ILE A 146 -5.48 12.05 23.43
C ILE A 146 -5.19 11.71 21.97
N ILE A 147 -4.13 12.30 21.40
CA ILE A 147 -3.84 12.26 19.97
C ILE A 147 -2.40 11.81 19.73
N ARG A 148 -2.21 10.93 18.75
CA ARG A 148 -0.90 10.57 18.24
C ARG A 148 -0.91 10.40 16.73
N LEU A 149 0.23 10.62 16.07
CA LEU A 149 0.43 10.34 14.66
C LEU A 149 1.05 8.96 14.47
N LYS A 150 0.47 8.17 13.58
CA LYS A 150 0.99 6.88 13.13
C LYS A 150 1.29 6.88 11.63
N GLY A 151 1.88 5.81 11.15
CA GLY A 151 2.17 5.59 9.74
C GLY A 151 3.43 6.26 9.23
N LEU A 152 3.79 5.89 8.02
CA LEU A 152 4.90 6.47 7.28
C LEU A 152 4.57 7.92 6.86
N PRO A 153 5.59 8.77 6.65
CA PRO A 153 5.38 10.16 6.24
C PRO A 153 4.43 10.36 5.06
N PRO A 154 4.52 9.60 3.96
CA PRO A 154 3.58 9.76 2.85
C PRO A 154 2.15 9.27 3.15
N TRP A 155 1.98 8.58 4.28
CA TRP A 155 0.69 8.02 4.70
C TRP A 155 0.51 8.12 6.21
N THR A 156 0.41 9.35 6.69
CA THR A 156 0.25 9.67 8.10
C THR A 156 -1.23 9.59 8.52
N LEU A 157 -1.48 8.95 9.64
CA LEU A 157 -2.79 8.83 10.28
C LEU A 157 -2.79 9.54 11.62
N LEU A 158 -3.88 10.24 11.91
CA LEU A 158 -4.16 10.80 13.21
C LEU A 158 -4.97 9.77 14.01
N GLN A 159 -4.41 9.29 15.11
CA GLN A 159 -5.08 8.35 16.01
C GLN A 159 -5.48 9.07 17.29
N PHE A 160 -6.74 8.89 17.66
CA PHE A 160 -7.27 9.34 18.95
C PHE A 160 -7.22 8.17 19.95
N ASN A 161 -6.69 8.41 21.14
CA ASN A 161 -6.67 7.45 22.24
C ASN A 161 -7.95 7.64 23.07
N ASN A 162 -8.58 6.56 23.49
CA ASN A 162 -9.72 6.56 24.43
C ASN A 162 -11.04 7.18 23.92
N PHE A 163 -11.40 7.01 22.66
CA PHE A 163 -12.80 7.20 22.26
C PHE A 163 -13.62 5.91 22.51
N LYS A 164 -14.00 5.67 23.77
CA LYS A 164 -14.93 4.57 24.10
C LYS A 164 -16.38 4.81 23.61
N ASN A 165 -16.69 6.02 23.11
CA ASN A 165 -18.07 6.46 22.84
C ASN A 165 -18.32 6.97 21.42
N PHE A 166 -17.48 6.64 20.43
CA PHE A 166 -17.89 6.83 19.03
C PHE A 166 -18.66 5.61 18.59
N THR A 167 -19.96 5.59 18.83
CA THR A 167 -20.89 4.73 18.11
C THR A 167 -20.77 5.09 16.62
N ARG A 168 -20.45 4.09 15.82
CA ARG A 168 -20.55 4.19 14.37
C ARG A 168 -22.02 4.41 14.03
N HIS A 169 -22.38 5.60 13.60
CA HIS A 169 -23.61 5.84 12.87
C HIS A 169 -23.32 5.68 11.39
#